data_7f933dad97ad03153537ee45880fd804
#
_entry.id   7f933dad97ad03153537ee45880fd804
#
_cell.length_a   1.000
_cell.length_b   1.000
_cell.length_c   1.000
_cell.angle_alpha   90.00
_cell.angle_beta   90.00
_cell.angle_gamma   90.00
#
_symmetry.space_group_name_H-M   'P 1'
#
loop_
_entity.id
_entity.type
_entity.pdbx_description
1 polymer ?
#
loop_
_entity_poly.entity_id
_entity_poly.type
_entity_poly.pdbx_seq_one_letter_code
_entity_poly.pdbx_strand_id
1 'polypeptide(L)'
;MRQAGRYQPEYRAIRKKLGFLELCKTPDAAAEVTVNAVRQLGVDAAILFADILLVLEPMGAGLEFAAGDGPVIHHPLRSAADVDRLLEFEPAALEFVYETVRRVRAALPPEVPLIGFAGAPFTLASYLIEGGRSDDWATTKGFLFTDPGAWDALLGRLARAVTAYLNAQIDAGAQAVQLFDSWVGCLAPADYRGHVLAHVQALIRGIRPGVPVIHFGTGTAGLLECLRAAGGDVIGVDWRVDLDAAWARLGHDVAVQGNLDPVALLGPIAEIRRRAAAILDQAAGRPGHVFNLGHGVLPSTPVDHVRALVDAVHELSAR
;
A
#
# COMPACT_ATOMS: atom_id res chain seq x y z
N MET A 1 -1.83 -6.02 -3.58
CA MET A 1 -0.92 -5.10 -4.32
C MET A 1 -1.64 -4.49 -5.50
N ARG A 2 -1.01 -3.56 -6.22
CA ARG A 2 -1.64 -2.87 -7.35
C ARG A 2 -2.28 -3.86 -8.33
N GLN A 3 -3.58 -3.76 -8.54
CA GLN A 3 -4.34 -4.56 -9.51
C GLN A 3 -4.56 -3.77 -10.80
N ALA A 4 -5.11 -2.56 -10.71
CA ALA A 4 -5.26 -1.67 -11.85
C ALA A 4 -3.96 -0.93 -12.16
N GLY A 5 -3.59 -0.82 -13.43
CA GLY A 5 -2.36 -0.12 -13.78
C GLY A 5 -1.99 -0.12 -15.26
N ARG A 6 -0.85 0.49 -15.56
CA ARG A 6 -0.35 0.74 -16.93
C ARG A 6 -0.18 -0.52 -17.79
N TYR A 7 -0.13 -1.71 -17.20
CA TYR A 7 -0.06 -2.97 -17.94
C TYR A 7 -1.38 -3.32 -18.64
N GLN A 8 -2.53 -2.79 -18.18
CA GLN A 8 -3.87 -3.05 -18.74
C GLN A 8 -4.22 -2.06 -19.87
N PRO A 9 -4.71 -2.55 -21.04
CA PRO A 9 -5.11 -1.70 -22.14
C PRO A 9 -6.24 -0.73 -21.78
N GLU A 10 -7.25 -1.19 -21.02
CA GLU A 10 -8.41 -0.40 -20.59
C GLU A 10 -7.99 0.77 -19.70
N TYR A 11 -7.09 0.51 -18.75
CA TYR A 11 -6.50 1.56 -17.92
C TYR A 11 -5.77 2.60 -18.79
N ARG A 12 -4.96 2.15 -19.77
CA ARG A 12 -4.26 3.08 -20.67
C ARG A 12 -5.22 3.92 -21.52
N ALA A 13 -6.37 3.35 -21.92
CA ALA A 13 -7.39 4.09 -22.68
C ALA A 13 -7.99 5.24 -21.86
N ILE A 14 -8.27 5.01 -20.56
CA ILE A 14 -8.75 6.04 -19.63
C ILE A 14 -7.66 7.09 -19.39
N ARG A 15 -6.40 6.66 -19.18
CA ARG A 15 -5.25 7.54 -18.93
C ARG A 15 -4.87 8.44 -20.12
N LYS A 16 -5.29 8.09 -21.32
CA LYS A 16 -5.16 8.99 -22.51
C LYS A 16 -6.09 10.19 -22.44
N LYS A 17 -7.19 10.09 -21.71
CA LYS A 17 -8.22 11.12 -21.58
C LYS A 17 -8.07 11.95 -20.30
N LEU A 18 -7.62 11.33 -19.22
CA LEU A 18 -7.53 11.93 -17.89
C LEU A 18 -6.10 11.90 -17.37
N GLY A 19 -5.64 12.99 -16.77
CA GLY A 19 -4.43 13.03 -15.98
C GLY A 19 -4.50 12.08 -14.78
N PHE A 20 -3.36 11.76 -14.12
CA PHE A 20 -3.39 10.78 -13.03
C PHE A 20 -4.19 11.26 -11.81
N LEU A 21 -3.93 12.49 -11.35
CA LEU A 21 -4.71 13.09 -10.26
C LEU A 21 -6.18 13.30 -10.65
N GLU A 22 -6.43 13.71 -11.88
CA GLU A 22 -7.79 13.88 -12.41
C GLU A 22 -8.56 12.55 -12.39
N LEU A 23 -7.91 11.45 -12.79
CA LEU A 23 -8.49 10.12 -12.70
C LEU A 23 -8.80 9.73 -11.24
N CYS A 24 -7.87 9.98 -10.31
CA CYS A 24 -8.11 9.73 -8.88
C CYS A 24 -9.27 10.59 -8.33
N LYS A 25 -9.45 11.81 -8.85
CA LYS A 25 -10.48 12.77 -8.43
C LYS A 25 -11.82 12.62 -9.17
N THR A 26 -11.92 11.65 -10.10
CA THR A 26 -13.14 11.36 -10.85
C THR A 26 -13.73 10.03 -10.39
N PRO A 27 -14.69 10.02 -9.45
CA PRO A 27 -15.18 8.79 -8.81
C PRO A 27 -15.68 7.72 -9.78
N ASP A 28 -16.39 8.11 -10.86
CA ASP A 28 -16.85 7.17 -11.88
C ASP A 28 -15.70 6.46 -12.57
N ALA A 29 -14.69 7.21 -13.01
CA ALA A 29 -13.54 6.66 -13.73
C ALA A 29 -12.66 5.80 -12.81
N ALA A 30 -12.44 6.23 -11.55
CA ALA A 30 -11.67 5.47 -10.57
C ALA A 30 -12.39 4.16 -10.18
N ALA A 31 -13.72 4.20 -10.05
CA ALA A 31 -14.53 3.01 -9.80
C ALA A 31 -14.51 2.06 -11.00
N GLU A 32 -14.68 2.56 -12.23
CA GLU A 32 -14.55 1.77 -13.44
C GLU A 32 -13.21 1.04 -13.52
N VAL A 33 -12.11 1.75 -13.27
CA VAL A 33 -10.75 1.18 -13.26
C VAL A 33 -10.63 0.06 -12.22
N THR A 34 -11.16 0.26 -11.01
CA THR A 34 -11.13 -0.74 -9.94
C THR A 34 -11.92 -2.00 -10.31
N VAL A 35 -13.17 -1.83 -10.73
CA VAL A 35 -14.08 -2.94 -11.05
C VAL A 35 -13.60 -3.72 -12.28
N ASN A 36 -13.10 -3.02 -13.29
CA ASN A 36 -12.56 -3.66 -14.49
C ASN A 36 -11.33 -4.52 -14.18
N ALA A 37 -10.46 -4.08 -13.27
CA ALA A 37 -9.31 -4.89 -12.84
C ALA A 37 -9.76 -6.20 -12.18
N VAL A 38 -10.74 -6.15 -11.28
CA VAL A 38 -11.29 -7.35 -10.63
C VAL A 38 -11.89 -8.32 -11.66
N ARG A 39 -12.75 -7.81 -12.55
CA ARG A 39 -13.41 -8.63 -13.58
C ARG A 39 -12.42 -9.25 -14.57
N GLN A 40 -11.38 -8.50 -14.92
CA GLN A 40 -10.36 -8.95 -15.86
C GLN A 40 -9.44 -10.01 -15.26
N LEU A 41 -9.13 -9.91 -13.97
CA LEU A 41 -8.12 -10.75 -13.33
C LEU A 41 -8.70 -11.94 -12.55
N GLY A 42 -9.98 -11.88 -12.15
CA GLY A 42 -10.63 -12.91 -11.34
C GLY A 42 -10.09 -13.01 -9.91
N VAL A 43 -9.62 -11.91 -9.34
CA VAL A 43 -9.08 -11.87 -7.97
C VAL A 43 -10.17 -11.91 -6.90
N ASP A 44 -9.85 -12.43 -5.72
CA ASP A 44 -10.80 -12.64 -4.61
C ASP A 44 -11.07 -11.37 -3.80
N ALA A 45 -10.26 -10.33 -3.93
CA ALA A 45 -10.47 -9.05 -3.28
C ALA A 45 -10.11 -7.90 -4.23
N ALA A 46 -10.88 -6.81 -4.18
CA ALA A 46 -10.58 -5.59 -4.90
C ALA A 46 -9.66 -4.68 -4.07
N ILE A 47 -8.67 -4.04 -4.71
CA ILE A 47 -7.99 -2.90 -4.10
C ILE A 47 -8.45 -1.62 -4.77
N LEU A 48 -8.83 -0.63 -3.96
CA LEU A 48 -9.29 0.67 -4.44
C LEU A 48 -8.26 1.30 -5.38
N PHE A 49 -8.70 1.89 -6.49
CA PHE A 49 -7.83 2.73 -7.30
C PHE A 49 -7.74 4.13 -6.69
N ALA A 50 -6.57 4.45 -6.16
CA ALA A 50 -6.20 5.73 -5.57
C ALA A 50 -4.67 5.85 -5.54
N ASP A 51 -4.13 6.85 -4.86
CA ASP A 51 -2.70 6.97 -4.57
C ASP A 51 -2.44 7.18 -3.08
N ILE A 52 -1.31 6.65 -2.59
CA ILE A 52 -0.91 6.74 -1.18
C ILE A 52 -0.64 8.17 -0.73
N LEU A 53 -0.35 9.09 -1.67
CA LEU A 53 0.03 10.47 -1.39
C LEU A 53 -1.15 11.44 -1.38
N LEU A 54 -2.36 11.01 -1.76
CA LEU A 54 -3.53 11.91 -1.84
C LEU A 54 -3.81 12.64 -0.51
N VAL A 55 -3.53 11.99 0.62
CA VAL A 55 -3.67 12.59 1.96
C VAL A 55 -2.80 13.83 2.16
N LEU A 56 -1.70 13.95 1.43
CA LEU A 56 -0.76 15.07 1.53
C LEU A 56 -1.23 16.34 0.80
N GLU A 57 -2.11 16.18 -0.21
CA GLU A 57 -2.59 17.32 -0.99
C GLU A 57 -3.34 18.35 -0.12
N PRO A 58 -4.39 17.97 0.65
CA PRO A 58 -5.07 18.91 1.55
C PRO A 58 -4.21 19.37 2.72
N MET A 59 -3.11 18.71 3.02
CA MET A 59 -2.14 19.16 4.02
C MET A 59 -1.20 20.26 3.51
N GLY A 60 -1.33 20.69 2.24
CA GLY A 60 -0.59 21.81 1.68
C GLY A 60 0.77 21.45 1.08
N ALA A 61 1.04 20.16 0.82
CA ALA A 61 2.32 19.69 0.29
C ALA A 61 2.61 20.13 -1.17
N GLY A 62 1.60 20.56 -1.93
CA GLY A 62 1.76 20.88 -3.35
C GLY A 62 2.09 19.64 -4.19
N LEU A 63 1.25 18.60 -4.07
CA LEU A 63 1.43 17.33 -4.76
C LEU A 63 1.10 17.45 -6.25
N GLU A 64 2.03 17.00 -7.10
CA GLU A 64 1.87 16.87 -8.54
C GLU A 64 2.35 15.49 -9.01
N PHE A 65 1.79 15.00 -10.13
CA PHE A 65 2.28 13.82 -10.84
C PHE A 65 2.71 14.24 -12.24
N ALA A 66 3.99 14.57 -12.36
CA ALA A 66 4.57 14.94 -13.65
C ALA A 66 4.61 13.74 -14.62
N ALA A 67 4.44 14.01 -15.91
CA ALA A 67 4.45 12.98 -16.92
C ALA A 67 5.85 12.35 -17.04
N GLY A 68 5.97 11.09 -16.61
CA GLY A 68 7.22 10.33 -16.66
C GLY A 68 8.04 10.30 -15.37
N ASP A 69 7.93 11.31 -14.51
CA ASP A 69 8.83 11.49 -13.36
C ASP A 69 8.26 10.99 -12.02
N GLY A 70 6.97 10.63 -12.00
CA GLY A 70 6.31 10.20 -10.75
C GLY A 70 5.79 11.38 -9.91
N PRO A 71 5.60 11.18 -8.59
CA PRO A 71 5.12 12.24 -7.71
C PRO A 71 6.21 13.27 -7.44
N VAL A 72 5.80 14.55 -7.42
CA VAL A 72 6.61 15.72 -7.05
C VAL A 72 5.91 16.46 -5.92
N ILE A 73 6.65 16.81 -4.88
CA ILE A 73 6.22 17.67 -3.79
C ILE A 73 6.88 19.03 -3.96
N HIS A 74 6.10 20.06 -4.29
CA HIS A 74 6.62 21.40 -4.58
C HIS A 74 7.10 22.15 -3.33
N HIS A 75 6.62 21.77 -2.14
CA HIS A 75 6.99 22.37 -0.88
C HIS A 75 7.63 21.33 0.06
N PRO A 76 8.83 20.81 -0.27
CA PRO A 76 9.47 19.79 0.55
C PRO A 76 9.88 20.36 1.93
N LEU A 77 9.71 19.54 2.97
CA LEU A 77 10.02 19.92 4.34
C LEU A 77 11.54 19.86 4.59
N ARG A 78 12.08 20.92 5.19
CA ARG A 78 13.52 21.03 5.48
C ARG A 78 13.80 21.42 6.94
N SER A 79 12.77 21.82 7.70
CA SER A 79 12.91 22.35 9.06
C SER A 79 11.63 22.11 9.88
N ALA A 80 11.74 22.29 11.21
CA ALA A 80 10.58 22.30 12.11
C ALA A 80 9.51 23.31 11.66
N ALA A 81 9.93 24.51 11.23
CA ALA A 81 9.01 25.52 10.73
C ALA A 81 8.21 25.09 9.49
N ASP A 82 8.78 24.20 8.65
CA ASP A 82 8.05 23.64 7.52
C ASP A 82 7.02 22.61 8.01
N VAL A 83 7.35 21.80 9.02
CA VAL A 83 6.40 20.87 9.64
C VAL A 83 5.23 21.63 10.26
N ASP A 84 5.48 22.77 10.93
CA ASP A 84 4.43 23.58 11.55
C ASP A 84 3.48 24.23 10.53
N ARG A 85 3.94 24.46 9.30
CA ARG A 85 3.10 24.98 8.20
C ARG A 85 2.18 23.96 7.57
N LEU A 86 2.37 22.67 7.82
CA LEU A 86 1.43 21.66 7.31
C LEU A 86 0.03 21.91 7.90
N LEU A 87 -0.96 21.90 7.03
CA LEU A 87 -2.36 22.00 7.45
C LEU A 87 -2.82 20.71 8.14
N GLU A 88 -3.73 20.84 9.08
CA GLU A 88 -4.41 19.66 9.64
C GLU A 88 -5.29 19.02 8.56
N PHE A 89 -5.29 17.69 8.55
CA PHE A 89 -6.06 16.93 7.56
C PHE A 89 -7.55 16.92 7.91
N GLU A 90 -8.37 17.37 6.96
CA GLU A 90 -9.82 17.30 7.05
C GLU A 90 -10.33 16.20 6.09
N PRO A 91 -11.01 15.14 6.58
CA PRO A 91 -11.47 14.03 5.73
C PRO A 91 -12.33 14.48 4.54
N ALA A 92 -13.17 15.49 4.71
CA ALA A 92 -14.04 16.01 3.64
C ALA A 92 -13.27 16.48 2.39
N ALA A 93 -12.00 16.83 2.52
CA ALA A 93 -11.16 17.22 1.37
C ALA A 93 -10.92 16.08 0.38
N LEU A 94 -11.08 14.82 0.79
CA LEU A 94 -10.94 13.63 -0.04
C LEU A 94 -12.27 12.90 -0.29
N GLU A 95 -13.39 13.61 -0.26
CA GLU A 95 -14.73 13.04 -0.47
C GLU A 95 -14.83 12.25 -1.80
N PHE A 96 -14.11 12.65 -2.83
CA PHE A 96 -14.04 11.93 -4.10
C PHE A 96 -13.49 10.49 -3.96
N VAL A 97 -12.61 10.25 -2.99
CA VAL A 97 -12.12 8.89 -2.69
C VAL A 97 -13.22 8.06 -2.03
N TYR A 98 -13.94 8.64 -1.07
CA TYR A 98 -15.02 7.94 -0.36
C TYR A 98 -16.20 7.67 -1.28
N GLU A 99 -16.51 8.58 -2.18
CA GLU A 99 -17.51 8.34 -3.23
C GLU A 99 -17.07 7.21 -4.18
N THR A 100 -15.77 7.14 -4.52
CA THR A 100 -15.23 6.01 -5.28
C THR A 100 -15.41 4.69 -4.53
N VAL A 101 -15.14 4.66 -3.21
CA VAL A 101 -15.35 3.46 -2.37
C VAL A 101 -16.82 3.02 -2.44
N ARG A 102 -17.78 3.93 -2.25
CA ARG A 102 -19.21 3.62 -2.32
C ARG A 102 -19.62 3.03 -3.67
N ARG A 103 -19.17 3.64 -4.77
CA ARG A 103 -19.47 3.17 -6.13
C ARG A 103 -18.85 1.81 -6.42
N VAL A 104 -17.61 1.60 -6.04
CA VAL A 104 -16.93 0.30 -6.19
C VAL A 104 -17.68 -0.76 -5.39
N ARG A 105 -18.01 -0.48 -4.12
CA ARG A 105 -18.71 -1.44 -3.27
C ARG A 105 -20.08 -1.83 -3.85
N ALA A 106 -20.83 -0.85 -4.40
CA ALA A 106 -22.12 -1.11 -5.05
C ALA A 106 -22.01 -1.93 -6.35
N ALA A 107 -20.87 -1.85 -7.05
CA ALA A 107 -20.64 -2.53 -8.34
C ALA A 107 -19.97 -3.91 -8.20
N LEU A 108 -19.37 -4.22 -7.06
CA LEU A 108 -18.73 -5.50 -6.79
C LEU A 108 -19.72 -6.51 -6.19
N PRO A 109 -19.57 -7.81 -6.51
CA PRO A 109 -20.30 -8.88 -5.82
C PRO A 109 -20.04 -8.84 -4.30
N PRO A 110 -21.01 -9.28 -3.47
CA PRO A 110 -20.85 -9.28 -2.01
C PRO A 110 -19.65 -10.07 -1.51
N GLU A 111 -19.29 -11.15 -2.19
CA GLU A 111 -18.18 -12.06 -1.88
C GLU A 111 -16.79 -11.47 -2.18
N VAL A 112 -16.70 -10.42 -2.97
CA VAL A 112 -15.42 -9.74 -3.28
C VAL A 112 -15.25 -8.52 -2.38
N PRO A 113 -14.48 -8.60 -1.28
CA PRO A 113 -14.26 -7.48 -0.39
C PRO A 113 -13.44 -6.37 -1.07
N LEU A 114 -13.67 -5.13 -0.63
CA LEU A 114 -12.92 -3.97 -1.06
C LEU A 114 -11.90 -3.58 0.00
N ILE A 115 -10.64 -3.50 -0.42
CA ILE A 115 -9.51 -3.05 0.39
C ILE A 115 -9.27 -1.58 0.12
N GLY A 116 -9.44 -0.73 1.14
CA GLY A 116 -8.97 0.65 1.17
C GLY A 116 -7.48 0.70 1.53
N PHE A 117 -6.83 1.85 1.34
CA PHE A 117 -5.42 1.94 1.70
C PHE A 117 -4.92 3.37 1.90
N ALA A 118 -3.74 3.49 2.52
CA ALA A 118 -2.97 4.73 2.63
C ALA A 118 -1.48 4.42 2.69
N GLY A 119 -0.65 5.45 2.49
CA GLY A 119 0.77 5.40 2.83
C GLY A 119 0.96 5.42 4.35
N ALA A 120 1.92 4.66 4.85
CA ALA A 120 2.31 4.73 6.26
C ALA A 120 3.10 6.01 6.56
N PRO A 121 3.14 6.46 7.83
CA PRO A 121 3.74 7.74 8.20
C PRO A 121 5.18 7.92 7.73
N PHE A 122 6.06 6.92 7.85
CA PHE A 122 7.44 7.02 7.38
C PHE A 122 7.51 7.23 5.86
N THR A 123 6.74 6.46 5.10
CA THR A 123 6.69 6.58 3.64
C THR A 123 6.20 7.96 3.20
N LEU A 124 5.16 8.50 3.84
CA LEU A 124 4.64 9.84 3.55
C LEU A 124 5.64 10.94 3.94
N ALA A 125 6.27 10.83 5.11
CA ALA A 125 7.32 11.74 5.55
C ALA A 125 8.50 11.76 4.59
N SER A 126 8.89 10.57 4.08
CA SER A 126 9.96 10.45 3.10
C SER A 126 9.66 11.23 1.82
N TYR A 127 8.45 11.12 1.27
CA TYR A 127 8.06 11.92 0.11
C TYR A 127 8.02 13.41 0.40
N LEU A 128 7.48 13.81 1.57
CA LEU A 128 7.44 15.22 1.98
C LEU A 128 8.83 15.82 2.13
N ILE A 129 9.79 15.06 2.66
CA ILE A 129 11.14 15.54 2.92
C ILE A 129 12.00 15.48 1.66
N GLU A 130 11.99 14.36 0.91
CA GLU A 130 12.80 14.25 -0.31
C GLU A 130 12.28 15.16 -1.43
N GLY A 131 11.00 15.47 -1.46
CA GLY A 131 10.36 16.23 -2.55
C GLY A 131 9.88 15.35 -3.71
N GLY A 132 10.12 14.04 -3.64
CA GLY A 132 9.78 13.06 -4.66
C GLY A 132 10.44 11.72 -4.40
N ARG A 133 10.85 11.05 -5.47
CA ARG A 133 11.59 9.79 -5.38
C ARG A 133 13.02 10.02 -4.88
N SER A 134 13.51 9.11 -4.05
CA SER A 134 14.90 9.02 -3.63
C SER A 134 15.39 7.57 -3.76
N ASP A 135 16.69 7.37 -3.91
CA ASP A 135 17.30 6.03 -3.97
C ASP A 135 17.90 5.63 -2.62
N ASP A 136 18.30 6.57 -1.78
CA ASP A 136 19.00 6.33 -0.51
C ASP A 136 18.31 6.92 0.72
N TRP A 137 17.32 7.82 0.53
CA TRP A 137 16.57 8.49 1.60
C TRP A 137 17.48 9.28 2.56
N ALA A 138 18.58 9.83 2.04
CA ALA A 138 19.60 10.50 2.84
C ALA A 138 19.06 11.77 3.51
N THR A 139 18.23 12.58 2.80
CA THR A 139 17.62 13.78 3.36
C THR A 139 16.64 13.43 4.48
N THR A 140 15.83 12.40 4.26
CA THR A 140 14.86 11.90 5.26
C THR A 140 15.56 11.42 6.53
N LYS A 141 16.57 10.58 6.38
CA LYS A 141 17.35 10.08 7.53
C LYS A 141 18.16 11.20 8.21
N GLY A 142 18.70 12.13 7.42
CA GLY A 142 19.35 13.32 7.95
C GLY A 142 18.41 14.15 8.82
N PHE A 143 17.17 14.41 8.36
CA PHE A 143 16.17 15.13 9.13
C PHE A 143 15.83 14.40 10.44
N LEU A 144 15.56 13.09 10.37
CA LEU A 144 15.28 12.25 11.54
C LEU A 144 16.39 12.32 12.61
N PHE A 145 17.67 12.34 12.21
CA PHE A 145 18.78 12.36 13.15
C PHE A 145 19.13 13.77 13.66
N THR A 146 18.87 14.82 12.86
CA THR A 146 19.26 16.20 13.23
C THR A 146 18.21 16.93 14.02
N ASP A 147 16.91 16.62 13.81
CA ASP A 147 15.79 17.23 14.53
C ASP A 147 14.74 16.18 14.91
N PRO A 148 15.03 15.34 15.94
CA PRO A 148 14.09 14.31 16.39
C PRO A 148 12.74 14.87 16.87
N GLY A 149 12.71 16.12 17.36
CA GLY A 149 11.48 16.78 17.79
C GLY A 149 10.55 17.12 16.63
N ALA A 150 11.09 17.74 15.58
CA ALA A 150 10.32 18.01 14.36
C ALA A 150 9.91 16.71 13.65
N TRP A 151 10.76 15.68 13.67
CA TRP A 151 10.44 14.35 13.16
C TRP A 151 9.25 13.72 13.87
N ASP A 152 9.26 13.71 15.21
CA ASP A 152 8.16 13.19 16.03
C ASP A 152 6.84 13.93 15.76
N ALA A 153 6.90 15.26 15.69
CA ALA A 153 5.75 16.11 15.37
C ALA A 153 5.19 15.77 13.97
N LEU A 154 6.05 15.61 12.96
CA LEU A 154 5.67 15.23 11.60
C LEU A 154 4.98 13.86 11.57
N LEU A 155 5.61 12.83 12.14
CA LEU A 155 5.03 11.48 12.14
C LEU A 155 3.70 11.45 12.92
N GLY A 156 3.60 12.19 14.01
CA GLY A 156 2.36 12.31 14.79
C GLY A 156 1.21 12.94 13.96
N ARG A 157 1.49 14.01 13.20
CA ARG A 157 0.51 14.63 12.29
C ARG A 157 0.08 13.64 11.19
N LEU A 158 1.04 12.98 10.54
CA LEU A 158 0.76 12.00 9.49
C LEU A 158 -0.02 10.80 10.02
N ALA A 159 0.30 10.29 11.21
CA ALA A 159 -0.43 9.18 11.82
C ALA A 159 -1.90 9.55 12.05
N ARG A 160 -2.19 10.75 12.58
CA ARG A 160 -3.58 11.23 12.76
C ARG A 160 -4.30 11.39 11.42
N ALA A 161 -3.66 12.01 10.43
CA ALA A 161 -4.21 12.20 9.09
C ALA A 161 -4.57 10.86 8.42
N VAL A 162 -3.66 9.90 8.45
CA VAL A 162 -3.87 8.56 7.86
C VAL A 162 -4.95 7.80 8.61
N THR A 163 -5.00 7.88 9.94
CA THR A 163 -6.08 7.27 10.74
C THR A 163 -7.45 7.81 10.33
N ALA A 164 -7.60 9.13 10.23
CA ALA A 164 -8.84 9.77 9.82
C ALA A 164 -9.22 9.39 8.39
N TYR A 165 -8.24 9.37 7.47
CA TYR A 165 -8.44 9.00 6.07
C TYR A 165 -8.88 7.54 5.89
N LEU A 166 -8.25 6.60 6.61
CA LEU A 166 -8.63 5.19 6.54
C LEU A 166 -10.00 4.93 7.19
N ASN A 167 -10.30 5.57 8.32
CA ASN A 167 -11.61 5.46 8.94
C ASN A 167 -12.73 5.98 8.02
N ALA A 168 -12.50 7.07 7.29
CA ALA A 168 -13.46 7.57 6.32
C ALA A 168 -13.66 6.62 5.12
N GLN A 169 -12.60 5.91 4.67
CA GLN A 169 -12.73 4.83 3.67
C GLN A 169 -13.56 3.66 4.21
N ILE A 170 -13.37 3.30 5.48
CA ILE A 170 -14.16 2.25 6.16
C ILE A 170 -15.63 2.67 6.25
N ASP A 171 -15.91 3.90 6.70
CA ASP A 171 -17.26 4.44 6.80
C ASP A 171 -17.95 4.51 5.42
N ALA A 172 -17.20 4.66 4.34
CA ALA A 172 -17.69 4.61 2.96
C ALA A 172 -17.90 3.18 2.43
N GLY A 173 -17.41 2.14 3.11
CA GLY A 173 -17.66 0.73 2.77
C GLY A 173 -16.42 -0.12 2.46
N ALA A 174 -15.21 0.35 2.74
CA ALA A 174 -14.02 -0.49 2.69
C ALA A 174 -14.09 -1.56 3.80
N GLN A 175 -13.83 -2.82 3.45
CA GLN A 175 -14.01 -3.99 4.32
C GLN A 175 -12.69 -4.50 4.92
N ALA A 176 -11.57 -4.01 4.41
CA ALA A 176 -10.23 -4.11 4.98
C ALA A 176 -9.45 -2.87 4.59
N VAL A 177 -8.37 -2.56 5.31
CA VAL A 177 -7.48 -1.45 4.95
C VAL A 177 -6.03 -1.90 4.95
N GLN A 178 -5.22 -1.31 4.06
CA GLN A 178 -3.80 -1.61 3.95
C GLN A 178 -2.95 -0.36 4.15
N LEU A 179 -1.96 -0.45 5.04
CA LEU A 179 -0.88 0.52 5.18
C LEU A 179 0.28 0.12 4.28
N PHE A 180 0.71 1.02 3.41
CA PHE A 180 1.88 0.85 2.56
C PHE A 180 3.08 1.58 3.14
N ASP A 181 3.99 0.85 3.79
CA ASP A 181 5.28 1.38 4.26
C ASP A 181 6.40 1.03 3.29
N SER A 182 6.27 1.56 2.07
CA SER A 182 7.09 1.17 0.91
C SER A 182 8.58 1.45 1.09
N TRP A 183 8.94 2.43 1.93
CA TRP A 183 10.33 2.91 2.05
C TRP A 183 11.00 2.58 3.37
N VAL A 184 10.27 2.02 4.32
CA VAL A 184 10.75 1.75 5.69
C VAL A 184 11.93 0.77 5.74
N GLY A 185 12.09 -0.07 4.74
CA GLY A 185 13.20 -1.02 4.63
C GLY A 185 14.59 -0.39 4.54
N CYS A 186 14.70 0.94 4.38
CA CYS A 186 15.97 1.66 4.46
C CYS A 186 16.45 1.89 5.90
N LEU A 187 15.62 1.62 6.91
CA LEU A 187 15.94 1.84 8.32
C LEU A 187 16.57 0.61 8.97
N ALA A 188 17.48 0.87 9.90
CA ALA A 188 17.90 -0.15 10.86
C ALA A 188 16.74 -0.46 11.84
N PRO A 189 16.68 -1.69 12.40
CA PRO A 189 15.64 -2.03 13.38
C PRO A 189 15.61 -1.12 14.62
N ALA A 190 16.75 -0.60 15.04
CA ALA A 190 16.85 0.35 16.16
C ALA A 190 16.18 1.68 15.82
N ASP A 191 16.42 2.20 14.60
CA ASP A 191 15.86 3.46 14.14
C ASP A 191 14.33 3.34 13.97
N TYR A 192 13.85 2.22 13.41
CA TYR A 192 12.41 1.96 13.34
C TYR A 192 11.77 1.97 14.73
N ARG A 193 12.35 1.24 15.69
CA ARG A 193 11.84 1.20 17.07
C ARG A 193 11.87 2.56 17.75
N GLY A 194 12.94 3.32 17.56
CA GLY A 194 13.13 4.61 18.22
C GLY A 194 12.29 5.75 17.63
N HIS A 195 11.98 5.70 16.34
CA HIS A 195 11.49 6.88 15.62
C HIS A 195 10.20 6.67 14.80
N VAL A 196 9.75 5.42 14.61
CA VAL A 196 8.59 5.11 13.75
C VAL A 196 7.53 4.29 14.48
N LEU A 197 7.95 3.29 15.23
CA LEU A 197 7.08 2.26 15.83
C LEU A 197 5.88 2.85 16.59
N ALA A 198 6.11 3.81 17.49
CA ALA A 198 5.05 4.38 18.33
C ALA A 198 3.95 5.07 17.50
N HIS A 199 4.32 5.73 16.41
CA HIS A 199 3.37 6.42 15.52
C HIS A 199 2.52 5.44 14.72
N VAL A 200 3.14 4.36 14.19
CA VAL A 200 2.40 3.32 13.47
C VAL A 200 1.48 2.55 14.43
N GLN A 201 1.93 2.27 15.66
CA GLN A 201 1.08 1.68 16.69
C GLN A 201 -0.13 2.56 17.02
N ALA A 202 0.08 3.87 17.17
CA ALA A 202 -0.99 4.81 17.46
C ALA A 202 -2.00 4.86 16.31
N LEU A 203 -1.51 4.88 15.06
CA LEU A 203 -2.33 4.84 13.86
C LEU A 203 -3.18 3.57 13.83
N ILE A 204 -2.58 2.39 13.94
CA ILE A 204 -3.29 1.10 13.83
C ILE A 204 -4.33 0.98 14.95
N ARG A 205 -4.01 1.38 16.18
CA ARG A 205 -4.97 1.41 17.30
C ARG A 205 -6.14 2.38 17.07
N GLY A 206 -5.94 3.41 16.25
CA GLY A 206 -6.98 4.40 15.89
C GLY A 206 -7.89 3.95 14.76
N ILE A 207 -7.61 2.84 14.08
CA ILE A 207 -8.50 2.28 13.06
C ILE A 207 -9.75 1.69 13.70
N ARG A 208 -10.88 1.83 13.02
CA ARG A 208 -12.18 1.28 13.42
C ARG A 208 -12.06 -0.21 13.77
N PRO A 209 -12.51 -0.63 14.96
CA PRO A 209 -12.43 -2.03 15.36
C PRO A 209 -13.30 -2.91 14.44
N GLY A 210 -12.87 -4.17 14.25
CA GLY A 210 -13.56 -5.15 13.42
C GLY A 210 -13.28 -5.07 11.92
N VAL A 211 -12.42 -4.14 11.48
CA VAL A 211 -11.95 -4.06 10.10
C VAL A 211 -10.47 -4.50 10.05
N PRO A 212 -10.12 -5.57 9.29
CA PRO A 212 -8.75 -6.05 9.21
C PRO A 212 -7.79 -5.00 8.68
N VAL A 213 -6.62 -4.91 9.32
CA VAL A 213 -5.52 -4.03 8.93
C VAL A 213 -4.37 -4.85 8.38
N ILE A 214 -4.01 -4.60 7.12
CA ILE A 214 -2.84 -5.17 6.47
C ILE A 214 -1.69 -4.18 6.59
N HIS A 215 -0.59 -4.55 7.25
CA HIS A 215 0.61 -3.72 7.36
C HIS A 215 1.71 -4.27 6.45
N PHE A 216 2.03 -3.56 5.39
CA PHE A 216 3.00 -3.98 4.37
C PHE A 216 4.18 -3.03 4.29
N GLY A 217 5.39 -3.58 4.21
CA GLY A 217 6.61 -2.83 3.91
C GLY A 217 7.47 -3.54 2.87
N THR A 218 8.30 -2.78 2.16
CA THR A 218 9.26 -3.30 1.18
C THR A 218 10.67 -3.30 1.77
N GLY A 219 11.45 -4.36 1.53
CA GLY A 219 12.81 -4.51 2.07
C GLY A 219 12.83 -4.77 3.58
N THR A 220 11.75 -5.31 4.12
CA THR A 220 11.51 -5.43 5.56
C THR A 220 11.93 -6.76 6.18
N ALA A 221 12.70 -7.60 5.47
CA ALA A 221 13.22 -8.85 6.02
C ALA A 221 13.99 -8.68 7.35
N GLY A 222 14.66 -7.54 7.54
CA GLY A 222 15.32 -7.17 8.80
C GLY A 222 14.39 -6.51 9.83
N LEU A 223 13.14 -6.21 9.49
CA LEU A 223 12.20 -5.44 10.30
C LEU A 223 10.94 -6.23 10.68
N LEU A 224 10.86 -7.54 10.38
CA LEU A 224 9.64 -8.33 10.57
C LEU A 224 9.09 -8.23 12.00
N GLU A 225 9.95 -8.37 13.00
CA GLU A 225 9.56 -8.25 14.42
C GLU A 225 9.11 -6.83 14.77
N CYS A 226 9.67 -5.82 14.11
CA CYS A 226 9.25 -4.43 14.28
C CYS A 226 7.86 -4.19 13.66
N LEU A 227 7.59 -4.73 12.47
CA LEU A 227 6.26 -4.66 11.85
C LEU A 227 5.23 -5.42 12.70
N ARG A 228 5.58 -6.59 13.21
CA ARG A 228 4.73 -7.34 14.12
C ARG A 228 4.40 -6.54 15.40
N ALA A 229 5.41 -5.89 15.98
CA ALA A 229 5.23 -5.03 17.15
C ALA A 229 4.40 -3.77 16.84
N ALA A 230 4.47 -3.24 15.64
CA ALA A 230 3.66 -2.11 15.22
C ALA A 230 2.17 -2.46 15.16
N GLY A 231 1.84 -3.71 14.85
CA GLY A 231 0.47 -4.23 14.82
C GLY A 231 -0.04 -4.45 13.39
N GLY A 232 -1.32 -4.80 13.32
CA GLY A 232 -2.03 -5.25 12.14
C GLY A 232 -2.46 -6.70 12.27
N ASP A 233 -3.54 -7.06 11.58
CA ASP A 233 -4.08 -8.42 11.57
C ASP A 233 -3.33 -9.28 10.54
N VAL A 234 -2.76 -8.64 9.53
CA VAL A 234 -2.02 -9.27 8.43
C VAL A 234 -0.71 -8.52 8.21
N ILE A 235 0.42 -9.22 8.25
CA ILE A 235 1.72 -8.63 7.89
C ILE A 235 2.03 -8.98 6.43
N GLY A 236 2.17 -7.93 5.62
CA GLY A 236 2.57 -8.08 4.21
C GLY A 236 4.08 -8.23 4.09
N VAL A 237 4.51 -9.26 3.37
CA VAL A 237 5.91 -9.64 3.19
C VAL A 237 6.31 -9.49 1.73
N ASP A 238 7.47 -8.93 1.46
CA ASP A 238 8.02 -8.89 0.10
C ASP A 238 8.82 -10.17 -0.23
N TRP A 239 9.25 -10.28 -1.50
CA TRP A 239 9.89 -11.50 -2.04
C TRP A 239 11.34 -11.73 -1.57
N ARG A 240 11.93 -10.85 -0.75
CA ARG A 240 13.34 -10.91 -0.32
C ARG A 240 13.57 -11.85 0.88
N VAL A 241 12.53 -12.51 1.32
CA VAL A 241 12.56 -13.53 2.38
C VAL A 241 11.60 -14.66 2.03
N ASP A 242 11.93 -15.88 2.35
CA ASP A 242 11.02 -17.02 2.19
C ASP A 242 9.80 -16.86 3.11
N LEU A 243 8.61 -17.21 2.60
CA LEU A 243 7.35 -16.96 3.31
C LEU A 243 7.29 -17.71 4.64
N ASP A 244 7.71 -18.97 4.65
CA ASP A 244 7.74 -19.81 5.86
C ASP A 244 8.70 -19.27 6.92
N ALA A 245 9.90 -18.83 6.52
CA ALA A 245 10.89 -18.22 7.39
C ALA A 245 10.37 -16.88 7.97
N ALA A 246 9.72 -16.07 7.14
CA ALA A 246 9.08 -14.83 7.60
C ALA A 246 7.95 -15.12 8.59
N TRP A 247 7.07 -16.07 8.27
CA TRP A 247 5.93 -16.40 9.13
C TRP A 247 6.35 -17.01 10.46
N ALA A 248 7.39 -17.85 10.45
CA ALA A 248 7.96 -18.40 11.69
C ALA A 248 8.50 -17.30 12.63
N ARG A 249 9.12 -16.24 12.08
CA ARG A 249 9.61 -15.09 12.84
C ARG A 249 8.48 -14.18 13.33
N LEU A 250 7.43 -14.01 12.54
CA LEU A 250 6.25 -13.23 12.90
C LEU A 250 5.38 -13.92 13.95
N GLY A 251 5.43 -15.25 14.03
CA GLY A 251 4.49 -16.08 14.78
C GLY A 251 3.28 -16.48 13.93
N HIS A 252 2.74 -17.68 14.18
CA HIS A 252 1.59 -18.20 13.43
C HIS A 252 0.23 -17.74 13.96
N ASP A 253 0.22 -16.82 14.92
CA ASP A 253 -0.94 -16.15 15.48
C ASP A 253 -1.30 -14.84 14.74
N VAL A 254 -0.54 -14.49 13.70
CA VAL A 254 -0.82 -13.39 12.78
C VAL A 254 -0.92 -13.92 11.34
N ALA A 255 -1.82 -13.35 10.55
CA ALA A 255 -1.91 -13.67 9.12
C ALA A 255 -0.75 -13.03 8.34
N VAL A 256 -0.39 -13.62 7.20
CA VAL A 256 0.63 -13.07 6.30
C VAL A 256 0.09 -12.90 4.88
N GLN A 257 0.55 -11.83 4.22
CA GLN A 257 0.22 -11.55 2.82
C GLN A 257 1.50 -11.51 1.98
N GLY A 258 1.53 -12.26 0.88
CA GLY A 258 2.65 -12.25 -0.06
C GLY A 258 2.89 -13.61 -0.70
N ASN A 259 4.07 -13.85 -1.30
CA ASN A 259 5.14 -12.85 -1.49
C ASN A 259 5.86 -13.07 -2.84
N LEU A 260 5.10 -13.36 -3.91
CA LEU A 260 5.71 -13.59 -5.22
C LEU A 260 6.45 -12.34 -5.73
N ASP A 261 7.69 -12.53 -6.20
CA ASP A 261 8.42 -11.49 -6.92
C ASP A 261 7.63 -11.06 -8.17
N PRO A 262 7.23 -9.77 -8.28
CA PRO A 262 6.49 -9.31 -9.44
C PRO A 262 7.25 -9.46 -10.78
N VAL A 263 8.58 -9.53 -10.76
CA VAL A 263 9.40 -9.79 -11.95
C VAL A 263 9.18 -11.21 -12.49
N ALA A 264 8.79 -12.16 -11.65
CA ALA A 264 8.46 -13.51 -12.07
C ALA A 264 7.32 -13.55 -13.12
N LEU A 265 6.43 -12.55 -13.11
CA LEU A 265 5.36 -12.42 -14.10
C LEU A 265 5.85 -12.05 -15.51
N LEU A 266 7.10 -11.72 -15.70
CA LEU A 266 7.72 -11.53 -17.02
C LEU A 266 8.24 -12.85 -17.60
N GLY A 267 8.34 -13.90 -16.78
CA GLY A 267 8.78 -15.23 -17.18
C GLY A 267 7.68 -16.08 -17.84
N PRO A 268 8.01 -17.29 -18.29
CA PRO A 268 7.03 -18.24 -18.83
C PRO A 268 5.96 -18.63 -17.80
N ILE A 269 4.74 -18.91 -18.26
CA ILE A 269 3.61 -19.31 -17.38
C ILE A 269 3.96 -20.54 -16.52
N ALA A 270 4.72 -21.50 -17.06
CA ALA A 270 5.17 -22.64 -16.29
C ALA A 270 6.03 -22.27 -15.07
N GLU A 271 6.88 -21.24 -15.20
CA GLU A 271 7.70 -20.74 -14.09
C GLU A 271 6.85 -19.95 -13.08
N ILE A 272 5.88 -19.17 -13.56
CA ILE A 272 4.91 -18.47 -12.69
C ILE A 272 4.18 -19.51 -11.83
N ARG A 273 3.65 -20.56 -12.45
CA ARG A 273 2.94 -21.63 -11.75
C ARG A 273 3.84 -22.36 -10.75
N ARG A 274 5.08 -22.68 -11.13
CA ARG A 274 6.05 -23.33 -10.24
C ARG A 274 6.35 -22.49 -9.00
N ARG A 275 6.53 -21.17 -9.17
CA ARG A 275 6.79 -20.24 -8.05
C ARG A 275 5.56 -20.06 -7.17
N ALA A 276 4.37 -19.99 -7.75
CA ALA A 276 3.13 -19.95 -6.99
C ALA A 276 2.98 -21.19 -6.11
N ALA A 277 3.24 -22.39 -6.67
CA ALA A 277 3.23 -23.65 -5.92
C ALA A 277 4.21 -23.62 -4.75
N ALA A 278 5.45 -23.16 -4.97
CA ALA A 278 6.47 -23.10 -3.94
C ALA A 278 6.07 -22.19 -2.76
N ILE A 279 5.41 -21.06 -3.02
CA ILE A 279 4.90 -20.16 -1.97
C ILE A 279 3.74 -20.82 -1.22
N LEU A 280 2.82 -21.48 -1.92
CA LEU A 280 1.72 -22.22 -1.29
C LEU A 280 2.23 -23.41 -0.44
N ASP A 281 3.28 -24.10 -0.89
CA ASP A 281 3.94 -25.16 -0.12
C ASP A 281 4.59 -24.58 1.15
N GLN A 282 5.21 -23.40 1.10
CA GLN A 282 5.74 -22.71 2.28
C GLN A 282 4.63 -22.29 3.24
N ALA A 283 3.48 -21.88 2.75
CA ALA A 283 2.30 -21.61 3.58
C ALA A 283 1.76 -22.88 4.26
N ALA A 284 2.02 -24.06 3.67
CA ALA A 284 1.72 -25.39 4.21
C ALA A 284 0.25 -25.59 4.59
N GLY A 285 -0.68 -24.96 3.86
CA GLY A 285 -2.12 -25.05 4.13
C GLY A 285 -2.56 -24.39 5.44
N ARG A 286 -1.72 -23.58 6.08
CA ARG A 286 -2.10 -22.86 7.30
C ARG A 286 -3.15 -21.78 7.00
N PRO A 287 -4.18 -21.61 7.86
CA PRO A 287 -5.10 -20.51 7.75
C PRO A 287 -4.37 -19.17 7.97
N GLY A 288 -4.82 -18.11 7.28
CA GLY A 288 -4.24 -16.77 7.41
C GLY A 288 -3.18 -16.41 6.35
N HIS A 289 -2.99 -17.24 5.31
CA HIS A 289 -2.20 -16.84 4.15
C HIS A 289 -3.09 -16.11 3.11
N VAL A 290 -2.69 -14.90 2.74
CA VAL A 290 -3.25 -14.16 1.61
C VAL A 290 -2.20 -14.14 0.50
N PHE A 291 -2.39 -14.95 -0.55
CA PHE A 291 -1.46 -14.95 -1.67
C PHE A 291 -1.44 -13.59 -2.38
N ASN A 292 -0.25 -13.02 -2.56
CA ASN A 292 -0.08 -11.75 -3.24
C ASN A 292 1.30 -11.65 -3.89
N LEU A 293 1.50 -10.67 -4.75
CA LEU A 293 2.84 -10.24 -5.14
C LEU A 293 3.53 -9.54 -3.96
N GLY A 294 4.84 -9.65 -3.87
CA GLY A 294 5.65 -8.94 -2.89
C GLY A 294 5.79 -7.44 -3.15
N HIS A 295 5.29 -6.93 -4.29
CA HIS A 295 5.16 -5.51 -4.64
C HIS A 295 4.12 -5.34 -5.76
N GLY A 296 3.88 -4.10 -6.19
CA GLY A 296 2.96 -3.82 -7.29
C GLY A 296 3.40 -4.44 -8.62
N VAL A 297 2.42 -4.89 -9.43
CA VAL A 297 2.65 -5.39 -10.79
C VAL A 297 3.39 -4.36 -11.65
N LEU A 298 4.31 -4.83 -12.49
CA LEU A 298 5.11 -3.97 -13.36
C LEU A 298 4.31 -3.49 -14.60
N PRO A 299 4.59 -2.29 -15.13
CA PRO A 299 3.91 -1.79 -16.34
C PRO A 299 4.09 -2.67 -17.59
N SER A 300 5.16 -3.45 -17.64
CA SER A 300 5.50 -4.37 -18.75
C SER A 300 4.91 -5.78 -18.59
N THR A 301 4.22 -6.07 -17.49
CA THR A 301 3.65 -7.40 -17.23
C THR A 301 2.52 -7.69 -18.23
N PRO A 302 2.53 -8.84 -18.90
CA PRO A 302 1.39 -9.29 -19.71
C PRO A 302 0.16 -9.58 -18.82
N VAL A 303 -1.02 -9.10 -19.21
CA VAL A 303 -2.27 -9.34 -18.46
C VAL A 303 -2.55 -10.83 -18.29
N ASP A 304 -2.32 -11.62 -19.34
CA ASP A 304 -2.57 -13.07 -19.32
C ASP A 304 -1.65 -13.81 -18.33
N HIS A 305 -0.46 -13.27 -18.04
CA HIS A 305 0.42 -13.83 -17.01
C HIS A 305 -0.13 -13.58 -15.59
N VAL A 306 -0.77 -12.43 -15.37
CA VAL A 306 -1.46 -12.17 -14.09
C VAL A 306 -2.66 -13.10 -13.92
N ARG A 307 -3.46 -13.30 -14.98
CA ARG A 307 -4.57 -14.27 -14.98
C ARG A 307 -4.07 -15.67 -14.69
N ALA A 308 -3.03 -16.12 -15.40
CA ALA A 308 -2.44 -17.43 -15.20
C ALA A 308 -1.92 -17.64 -13.77
N LEU A 309 -1.43 -16.58 -13.12
CA LEU A 309 -1.08 -16.62 -11.70
C LEU A 309 -2.33 -16.83 -10.83
N VAL A 310 -3.40 -16.07 -11.05
CA VAL A 310 -4.65 -16.18 -10.27
C VAL A 310 -5.23 -17.58 -10.42
N ASP A 311 -5.35 -18.08 -11.66
CA ASP A 311 -5.84 -19.42 -11.95
C ASP A 311 -4.98 -20.50 -11.26
N ALA A 312 -3.64 -20.37 -11.32
CA ALA A 312 -2.72 -21.30 -10.69
C ALA A 312 -2.88 -21.31 -9.15
N VAL A 313 -3.06 -20.14 -8.53
CA VAL A 313 -3.28 -20.04 -7.08
C VAL A 313 -4.60 -20.72 -6.70
N HIS A 314 -5.70 -20.45 -7.41
CA HIS A 314 -6.99 -21.08 -7.17
C HIS A 314 -6.92 -22.61 -7.30
N GLU A 315 -6.36 -23.11 -8.39
CA GLU A 315 -6.20 -24.56 -8.62
C GLU A 315 -5.35 -25.25 -7.55
N LEU A 316 -4.25 -24.62 -7.14
CA LEU A 316 -3.28 -25.22 -6.22
C LEU A 316 -3.69 -25.10 -4.76
N SER A 317 -4.50 -24.11 -4.40
CA SER A 317 -4.98 -23.90 -3.03
C SER A 317 -6.30 -24.61 -2.72
N ALA A 318 -7.03 -25.10 -3.71
CA ALA A 318 -8.29 -25.84 -3.56
C ALA A 318 -8.13 -27.28 -3.03
N ARG A 319 -7.02 -27.59 -2.37
CA ARG A 319 -6.68 -28.96 -1.87
C ARG A 319 -7.21 -29.20 -0.47
#